data_83ed6c511fb4b09cd3f44dbece559623
#
_entry.id   83ed6c511fb4b09cd3f44dbece559623
#
_cell.length_a   1.000
_cell.length_b   1.000
_cell.length_c   1.000
_cell.angle_alpha   90.00
_cell.angle_beta   90.00
_cell.angle_gamma   90.00
#
_symmetry.space_group_name_H-M   'P 1'
#
loop_
_entity.id
_entity.type
_entity.pdbx_description
1 polymer ?
#
loop_
_entity_poly.entity_id
_entity_poly.type
_entity_poly.pdbx_seq_one_letter_code
_entity_poly.pdbx_strand_id
1 'polypeptide(L)'
;MKYTLVTGASGGIGEAVAGKLAAKKHNLVLVARNAEKLRKISKQLQDQYGVQVSFIAADLSQPNAAFEIFQETQKQSWEIDLLINNAGIGSGGEFATLSLQSELALLQLNNAALVAMTHLFLLPMRARKSGTIINVASMASFIPVPYMATYAASKAFVRSFTEAIIEECKPHQVHVMLFAPGLTKTNFNESAGINNEKGVGLSSDYQTATSQTPDEVAEELIKALDANKYFHISGSRNRFGAKLAAILPNTIIARFMAASYRKKLGQFN
;
A
#
# COMPACT_ATOMS: atom_id res chain seq x y z
N MET A 1 23.00 4.90 -11.67
CA MET A 1 22.65 5.61 -10.42
C MET A 1 21.46 4.91 -9.80
N LYS A 2 21.48 4.70 -8.46
CA LYS A 2 20.41 4.00 -7.75
C LYS A 2 19.22 4.90 -7.42
N TYR A 3 18.03 4.35 -7.56
CA TYR A 3 16.76 5.03 -7.30
C TYR A 3 15.83 4.18 -6.45
N THR A 4 14.96 4.85 -5.71
CA THR A 4 13.80 4.24 -5.06
C THR A 4 12.55 4.54 -5.87
N LEU A 5 11.79 3.51 -6.26
CA LEU A 5 10.51 3.67 -6.93
C LEU A 5 9.36 3.52 -5.93
N VAL A 6 8.49 4.54 -5.86
CA VAL A 6 7.32 4.55 -4.97
C VAL A 6 6.04 4.64 -5.80
N THR A 7 5.18 3.63 -5.70
CA THR A 7 3.87 3.66 -6.34
C THR A 7 2.82 4.29 -5.43
N GLY A 8 1.81 4.95 -6.00
CA GLY A 8 0.82 5.69 -5.23
C GLY A 8 1.39 6.93 -4.54
N ALA A 9 2.42 7.56 -5.15
CA ALA A 9 3.20 8.64 -4.56
C ALA A 9 2.54 10.04 -4.63
N SER A 10 1.34 10.18 -5.17
CA SER A 10 0.66 11.49 -5.31
C SER A 10 -0.14 11.92 -4.09
N GLY A 11 -0.03 11.20 -2.97
CA GLY A 11 -0.71 11.53 -1.71
C GLY A 11 -0.58 10.47 -0.65
N GLY A 12 -1.04 10.78 0.56
CA GLY A 12 -1.12 9.85 1.68
C GLY A 12 0.23 9.24 2.07
N ILE A 13 0.21 7.92 2.32
CA ILE A 13 1.41 7.20 2.78
C ILE A 13 2.53 7.28 1.74
N GLY A 14 2.22 7.14 0.44
CA GLY A 14 3.24 7.15 -0.61
C GLY A 14 3.99 8.47 -0.72
N GLU A 15 3.29 9.60 -0.63
CA GLU A 15 3.89 10.94 -0.61
C GLU A 15 4.76 11.14 0.65
N ALA A 16 4.25 10.76 1.83
CA ALA A 16 4.99 10.87 3.08
C ALA A 16 6.27 10.02 3.08
N VAL A 17 6.18 8.78 2.57
CA VAL A 17 7.35 7.88 2.42
C VAL A 17 8.37 8.48 1.44
N ALA A 18 7.93 9.03 0.31
CA ALA A 18 8.81 9.70 -0.65
C ALA A 18 9.56 10.87 0.01
N GLY A 19 8.86 11.68 0.83
CA GLY A 19 9.48 12.76 1.59
C GLY A 19 10.55 12.30 2.58
N LYS A 20 10.28 11.23 3.35
CA LYS A 20 11.25 10.66 4.30
C LYS A 20 12.49 10.09 3.57
N LEU A 21 12.29 9.43 2.43
CA LEU A 21 13.39 8.88 1.63
C LEU A 21 14.24 9.99 0.99
N ALA A 22 13.62 11.05 0.47
CA ALA A 22 14.32 12.21 -0.04
C ALA A 22 15.18 12.90 1.04
N ALA A 23 14.64 13.01 2.26
CA ALA A 23 15.41 13.53 3.42
C ALA A 23 16.63 12.64 3.76
N LYS A 24 16.54 11.32 3.50
CA LYS A 24 17.65 10.36 3.61
C LYS A 24 18.56 10.30 2.37
N LYS A 25 18.39 11.23 1.43
CA LYS A 25 19.20 11.38 0.21
C LYS A 25 19.02 10.26 -0.81
N HIS A 26 17.87 9.58 -0.81
CA HIS A 26 17.49 8.69 -1.90
C HIS A 26 17.08 9.49 -3.14
N ASN A 27 17.53 9.08 -4.33
CA ASN A 27 16.92 9.52 -5.58
C ASN A 27 15.62 8.76 -5.79
N LEU A 28 14.61 9.39 -6.37
CA LEU A 28 13.26 8.85 -6.41
C LEU A 28 12.69 8.77 -7.84
N VAL A 29 11.89 7.74 -8.07
CA VAL A 29 10.95 7.64 -9.18
C VAL A 29 9.55 7.54 -8.58
N LEU A 30 8.74 8.57 -8.74
CA LEU A 30 7.38 8.63 -8.20
C LEU A 30 6.38 8.16 -9.24
N VAL A 31 5.49 7.23 -8.89
CA VAL A 31 4.49 6.67 -9.81
C VAL A 31 3.09 6.91 -9.26
N ALA A 32 2.23 7.56 -10.04
CA ALA A 32 0.80 7.71 -9.79
C ALA A 32 0.07 8.23 -11.04
N ARG A 33 -1.27 8.31 -11.00
CA ARG A 33 -2.08 8.78 -12.13
C ARG A 33 -1.98 10.30 -12.37
N ASN A 34 -1.90 11.08 -11.31
CA ASN A 34 -1.97 12.54 -11.39
C ASN A 34 -0.59 13.17 -11.66
N ALA A 35 -0.31 13.46 -12.94
CA ALA A 35 0.96 14.05 -13.39
C ALA A 35 1.26 15.41 -12.75
N GLU A 36 0.24 16.26 -12.54
CA GLU A 36 0.43 17.59 -11.96
C GLU A 36 0.88 17.51 -10.50
N LYS A 37 0.21 16.65 -9.71
CA LYS A 37 0.62 16.42 -8.32
C LYS A 37 2.02 15.84 -8.25
N LEU A 38 2.34 14.85 -9.09
CA LEU A 38 3.68 14.26 -9.14
C LEU A 38 4.75 15.30 -9.49
N ARG A 39 4.50 16.17 -10.47
CA ARG A 39 5.41 17.26 -10.85
C ARG A 39 5.67 18.21 -9.68
N LYS A 40 4.59 18.60 -8.98
CA LYS A 40 4.70 19.50 -7.81
C LYS A 40 5.53 18.86 -6.70
N ILE A 41 5.22 17.60 -6.33
CA ILE A 41 5.93 16.87 -5.29
C ILE A 41 7.41 16.66 -5.69
N SER A 42 7.68 16.25 -6.93
CA SER A 42 9.03 16.05 -7.42
C SER A 42 9.88 17.30 -7.30
N LYS A 43 9.34 18.45 -7.76
CA LYS A 43 10.03 19.74 -7.65
C LYS A 43 10.28 20.12 -6.19
N GLN A 44 9.27 19.99 -5.34
CA GLN A 44 9.40 20.31 -3.90
C GLN A 44 10.52 19.48 -3.24
N LEU A 45 10.56 18.17 -3.51
CA LEU A 45 11.56 17.28 -2.92
C LEU A 45 12.96 17.55 -3.47
N GLN A 46 13.10 17.87 -4.76
CA GLN A 46 14.36 18.30 -5.37
C GLN A 46 14.88 19.57 -4.72
N ASP A 47 14.04 20.61 -4.64
CA ASP A 47 14.41 21.92 -4.09
C ASP A 47 14.78 21.83 -2.60
N GLN A 48 14.03 21.01 -1.83
CA GLN A 48 14.22 20.89 -0.39
C GLN A 48 15.42 20.01 0.00
N TYR A 49 15.66 18.91 -0.73
CA TYR A 49 16.62 17.89 -0.30
C TYR A 49 17.81 17.74 -1.24
N GLY A 50 17.83 18.38 -2.41
CA GLY A 50 18.92 18.30 -3.37
C GLY A 50 19.14 16.90 -3.96
N VAL A 51 18.10 16.09 -4.06
CA VAL A 51 18.09 14.74 -4.64
C VAL A 51 17.48 14.75 -6.03
N GLN A 52 17.77 13.73 -6.85
CA GLN A 52 17.07 13.58 -8.13
C GLN A 52 15.70 12.95 -7.90
N VAL A 53 14.65 13.58 -8.41
CA VAL A 53 13.29 13.05 -8.34
C VAL A 53 12.66 13.10 -9.72
N SER A 54 12.46 11.94 -10.30
CA SER A 54 11.71 11.76 -11.53
C SER A 54 10.31 11.23 -11.25
N PHE A 55 9.41 11.28 -12.22
CA PHE A 55 8.10 10.68 -12.06
C PHE A 55 7.60 10.04 -13.36
N ILE A 56 6.72 9.06 -13.21
CA ILE A 56 5.99 8.39 -14.29
C ILE A 56 4.50 8.52 -13.99
N ALA A 57 3.76 9.21 -14.86
CA ALA A 57 2.30 9.27 -14.75
C ALA A 57 1.71 8.00 -15.38
N ALA A 58 1.20 7.08 -14.55
CA ALA A 58 0.66 5.81 -14.99
C ALA A 58 -0.53 5.38 -14.13
N ASP A 59 -1.49 4.72 -14.76
CA ASP A 59 -2.60 4.06 -14.09
C ASP A 59 -2.32 2.56 -13.95
N LEU A 60 -1.85 2.15 -12.79
CA LEU A 60 -1.53 0.75 -12.48
C LEU A 60 -2.75 -0.20 -12.52
N SER A 61 -3.98 0.30 -12.65
CA SER A 61 -5.14 -0.54 -12.91
C SER A 61 -5.20 -1.03 -14.37
N GLN A 62 -4.38 -0.48 -15.26
CA GLN A 62 -4.28 -0.93 -16.65
C GLN A 62 -3.35 -2.14 -16.76
N PRO A 63 -3.69 -3.17 -17.55
CA PRO A 63 -2.95 -4.44 -17.59
C PRO A 63 -1.46 -4.31 -17.91
N ASN A 64 -1.07 -3.38 -18.79
CA ASN A 64 0.31 -3.21 -19.26
C ASN A 64 1.11 -2.17 -18.45
N ALA A 65 0.48 -1.44 -17.54
CA ALA A 65 1.12 -0.30 -16.87
C ALA A 65 2.40 -0.68 -16.11
N ALA A 66 2.44 -1.82 -15.45
CA ALA A 66 3.64 -2.28 -14.75
C ALA A 66 4.81 -2.53 -15.70
N PHE A 67 4.53 -3.10 -16.88
CA PHE A 67 5.54 -3.34 -17.92
C PHE A 67 6.04 -2.03 -18.52
N GLU A 68 5.14 -1.09 -18.82
CA GLU A 68 5.50 0.23 -19.35
C GLU A 68 6.37 1.02 -18.37
N ILE A 69 6.03 0.97 -17.06
CA ILE A 69 6.86 1.59 -16.01
C ILE A 69 8.25 0.95 -15.97
N PHE A 70 8.32 -0.38 -16.00
CA PHE A 70 9.60 -1.09 -16.04
C PHE A 70 10.43 -0.71 -17.26
N GLN A 71 9.84 -0.71 -18.47
CA GLN A 71 10.52 -0.29 -19.70
C GLN A 71 11.04 1.14 -19.61
N GLU A 72 10.26 2.09 -19.06
CA GLU A 72 10.72 3.47 -18.89
C GLU A 72 11.91 3.55 -17.94
N THR A 73 11.94 2.78 -16.84
CA THR A 73 13.12 2.75 -15.96
C THR A 73 14.36 2.21 -16.67
N GLN A 74 14.21 1.21 -17.55
CA GLN A 74 15.33 0.67 -18.34
C GLN A 74 15.83 1.71 -19.35
N LYS A 75 14.93 2.35 -20.07
CA LYS A 75 15.24 3.39 -21.07
C LYS A 75 16.00 4.56 -20.45
N GLN A 76 15.64 4.97 -19.23
CA GLN A 76 16.29 6.04 -18.49
C GLN A 76 17.56 5.57 -17.74
N SER A 77 17.90 4.30 -17.82
CA SER A 77 19.00 3.69 -17.05
C SER A 77 18.90 3.93 -15.54
N TRP A 78 17.67 3.95 -14.99
CA TRP A 78 17.44 4.04 -13.56
C TRP A 78 17.54 2.64 -12.93
N GLU A 79 18.59 2.41 -12.16
CA GLU A 79 18.69 1.19 -11.36
C GLU A 79 17.78 1.29 -10.12
N ILE A 80 16.66 0.59 -10.14
CA ILE A 80 15.77 0.55 -8.98
C ILE A 80 16.32 -0.45 -7.97
N ASP A 81 16.83 0.05 -6.85
CA ASP A 81 17.35 -0.77 -5.75
C ASP A 81 16.37 -0.87 -4.56
N LEU A 82 15.36 0.00 -4.51
CA LEU A 82 14.23 -0.11 -3.59
C LEU A 82 12.92 0.11 -4.35
N LEU A 83 12.04 -0.89 -4.33
CA LEU A 83 10.67 -0.80 -4.85
C LEU A 83 9.68 -0.75 -3.69
N ILE A 84 8.79 0.25 -3.67
CA ILE A 84 7.70 0.33 -2.70
C ILE A 84 6.37 0.24 -3.44
N ASN A 85 5.75 -0.93 -3.38
CA ASN A 85 4.42 -1.20 -3.88
C ASN A 85 3.37 -0.72 -2.86
N ASN A 86 3.06 0.59 -2.93
CA ASN A 86 2.11 1.24 -2.03
C ASN A 86 0.78 1.59 -2.72
N ALA A 87 0.74 1.67 -4.04
CA ALA A 87 -0.49 1.97 -4.77
C ALA A 87 -1.62 1.00 -4.40
N GLY A 88 -2.80 1.52 -4.15
CA GLY A 88 -3.97 0.73 -3.83
C GLY A 88 -5.20 1.60 -3.59
N ILE A 89 -6.37 0.99 -3.74
CA ILE A 89 -7.66 1.59 -3.44
C ILE A 89 -8.45 0.66 -2.52
N GLY A 90 -9.44 1.22 -1.85
CA GLY A 90 -10.39 0.47 -1.05
C GLY A 90 -11.76 0.37 -1.72
N SER A 91 -12.63 -0.42 -1.12
CA SER A 91 -14.06 -0.43 -1.38
C SER A 91 -14.81 -0.60 -0.07
N GLY A 92 -16.03 -0.06 0.02
CA GLY A 92 -16.85 -0.17 1.21
C GLY A 92 -18.35 -0.10 0.90
N GLY A 93 -19.11 -1.02 1.47
CA GLY A 93 -20.54 -1.16 1.29
C GLY A 93 -20.99 -2.62 1.28
N GLU A 94 -22.28 -2.85 1.18
CA GLU A 94 -22.83 -4.19 1.00
C GLU A 94 -22.42 -4.75 -0.36
N PHE A 95 -21.74 -5.90 -0.38
CA PHE A 95 -21.08 -6.43 -1.58
C PHE A 95 -22.02 -6.51 -2.81
N ALA A 96 -23.26 -6.97 -2.61
CA ALA A 96 -24.23 -7.09 -3.68
C ALA A 96 -24.68 -5.73 -4.29
N THR A 97 -24.41 -4.60 -3.62
CA THR A 97 -24.76 -3.25 -4.08
C THR A 97 -23.58 -2.48 -4.67
N LEU A 98 -22.35 -3.02 -4.57
CA LEU A 98 -21.17 -2.42 -5.14
C LEU A 98 -21.09 -2.65 -6.65
N SER A 99 -20.42 -1.76 -7.36
CA SER A 99 -20.12 -1.94 -8.78
C SER A 99 -19.12 -3.08 -8.96
N LEU A 100 -19.50 -4.14 -9.68
CA LEU A 100 -18.59 -5.24 -10.01
C LEU A 100 -17.33 -4.72 -10.73
N GLN A 101 -17.49 -3.76 -11.63
CA GLN A 101 -16.34 -3.17 -12.34
C GLN A 101 -15.36 -2.50 -11.38
N SER A 102 -15.86 -1.79 -10.35
CA SER A 102 -15.00 -1.16 -9.34
C SER A 102 -14.28 -2.20 -8.48
N GLU A 103 -14.96 -3.28 -8.11
CA GLU A 103 -14.35 -4.37 -7.34
C GLU A 103 -13.25 -5.10 -8.14
N LEU A 104 -13.49 -5.35 -9.43
CA LEU A 104 -12.47 -5.95 -10.31
C LEU A 104 -11.29 -5.00 -10.56
N ALA A 105 -11.54 -3.70 -10.73
CA ALA A 105 -10.47 -2.70 -10.84
C ALA A 105 -9.63 -2.60 -9.55
N LEU A 106 -10.24 -2.78 -8.39
CA LEU A 106 -9.53 -2.88 -7.11
C LEU A 106 -8.57 -4.08 -7.12
N LEU A 107 -9.02 -5.25 -7.52
CA LEU A 107 -8.17 -6.45 -7.58
C LEU A 107 -7.04 -6.27 -8.61
N GLN A 108 -7.34 -5.66 -9.74
CA GLN A 108 -6.32 -5.36 -10.76
C GLN A 108 -5.22 -4.46 -10.20
N LEU A 109 -5.58 -3.38 -9.50
CA LEU A 109 -4.61 -2.46 -8.91
C LEU A 109 -3.89 -3.05 -7.69
N ASN A 110 -4.65 -3.58 -6.72
CA ASN A 110 -4.09 -4.01 -5.44
C ASN A 110 -3.28 -5.32 -5.53
N ASN A 111 -3.60 -6.19 -6.51
CA ASN A 111 -3.01 -7.53 -6.60
C ASN A 111 -2.25 -7.73 -7.92
N ALA A 112 -2.91 -7.69 -9.08
CA ALA A 112 -2.26 -7.99 -10.35
C ALA A 112 -1.10 -7.03 -10.64
N ALA A 113 -1.29 -5.72 -10.46
CA ALA A 113 -0.23 -4.73 -10.64
C ALA A 113 0.92 -4.93 -9.65
N LEU A 114 0.63 -5.21 -8.36
CA LEU A 114 1.65 -5.48 -7.35
C LEU A 114 2.49 -6.72 -7.72
N VAL A 115 1.85 -7.80 -8.16
CA VAL A 115 2.56 -9.02 -8.61
C VAL A 115 3.44 -8.71 -9.81
N ALA A 116 2.92 -8.00 -10.83
CA ALA A 116 3.67 -7.63 -12.02
C ALA A 116 4.87 -6.74 -11.68
N MET A 117 4.67 -5.68 -10.88
CA MET A 117 5.76 -4.80 -10.43
C MET A 117 6.81 -5.59 -9.64
N THR A 118 6.37 -6.42 -8.68
CA THR A 118 7.28 -7.25 -7.90
C THR A 118 8.10 -8.17 -8.81
N HIS A 119 7.48 -8.88 -9.74
CA HIS A 119 8.15 -9.82 -10.64
C HIS A 119 9.18 -9.11 -11.54
N LEU A 120 8.77 -8.03 -12.20
CA LEU A 120 9.63 -7.30 -13.14
C LEU A 120 10.89 -6.72 -12.48
N PHE A 121 10.75 -6.13 -11.29
CA PHE A 121 11.89 -5.53 -10.57
C PHE A 121 12.70 -6.55 -9.77
N LEU A 122 12.10 -7.68 -9.37
CA LEU A 122 12.82 -8.76 -8.69
C LEU A 122 13.85 -9.42 -9.60
N LEU A 123 13.58 -9.58 -10.91
CA LEU A 123 14.49 -10.22 -11.86
C LEU A 123 15.89 -9.57 -11.87
N PRO A 124 16.03 -8.26 -12.13
CA PRO A 124 17.36 -7.61 -12.09
C PRO A 124 17.94 -7.54 -10.68
N MET A 125 17.14 -7.44 -9.62
CA MET A 125 17.61 -7.48 -8.23
C MET A 125 18.25 -8.84 -7.90
N ARG A 126 17.63 -9.94 -8.32
CA ARG A 126 18.21 -11.29 -8.16
C ARG A 126 19.50 -11.46 -8.94
N ALA A 127 19.55 -10.97 -10.18
CA ALA A 127 20.76 -11.07 -11.02
C ALA A 127 21.97 -10.38 -10.37
N ARG A 128 21.79 -9.21 -9.76
CA ARG A 128 22.84 -8.48 -9.05
C ARG A 128 22.99 -8.83 -7.57
N LYS A 129 22.16 -9.73 -7.05
CA LYS A 129 22.11 -10.14 -5.62
C LYS A 129 22.00 -8.94 -4.67
N SER A 130 21.21 -7.96 -5.05
CA SER A 130 21.05 -6.72 -4.29
C SER A 130 19.72 -6.03 -4.66
N GLY A 131 18.99 -5.60 -3.67
CA GLY A 131 17.75 -4.84 -3.81
C GLY A 131 16.78 -5.08 -2.67
N THR A 132 15.79 -4.21 -2.59
CA THR A 132 14.73 -4.29 -1.58
C THR A 132 13.36 -4.09 -2.22
N ILE A 133 12.39 -4.87 -1.81
CA ILE A 133 10.98 -4.72 -2.22
C ILE A 133 10.13 -4.61 -0.96
N ILE A 134 9.30 -3.56 -0.87
CA ILE A 134 8.33 -3.37 0.20
C ILE A 134 6.93 -3.46 -0.39
N ASN A 135 6.15 -4.44 0.06
CA ASN A 135 4.75 -4.58 -0.31
C ASN A 135 3.85 -4.06 0.82
N VAL A 136 3.04 -3.06 0.51
CA VAL A 136 2.15 -2.43 1.48
C VAL A 136 0.80 -3.14 1.52
N ALA A 137 0.59 -3.93 2.57
CA ALA A 137 -0.68 -4.58 2.89
C ALA A 137 -1.62 -3.65 3.68
N SER A 138 -2.23 -4.13 4.73
CA SER A 138 -3.09 -3.41 5.68
C SER A 138 -3.34 -4.26 6.92
N MET A 139 -3.78 -3.67 8.02
CA MET A 139 -4.40 -4.40 9.14
C MET A 139 -5.58 -5.27 8.69
N ALA A 140 -6.31 -4.86 7.64
CA ALA A 140 -7.37 -5.66 7.04
C ALA A 140 -6.90 -7.00 6.45
N SER A 141 -5.58 -7.21 6.30
CA SER A 141 -5.02 -8.49 5.83
C SER A 141 -5.03 -9.61 6.88
N PHE A 142 -5.34 -9.29 8.13
CA PHE A 142 -5.28 -10.24 9.26
C PHE A 142 -6.65 -10.75 9.71
N ILE A 143 -7.73 -10.12 9.24
CA ILE A 143 -9.09 -10.41 9.67
C ILE A 143 -10.08 -10.29 8.50
N PRO A 144 -11.18 -11.04 8.51
CA PRO A 144 -12.29 -10.77 7.60
C PRO A 144 -12.95 -9.45 7.98
N VAL A 145 -13.16 -8.56 7.00
CA VAL A 145 -13.80 -7.25 7.20
C VAL A 145 -15.12 -7.21 6.42
N PRO A 146 -16.26 -7.51 7.04
CA PRO A 146 -17.58 -7.32 6.42
C PRO A 146 -17.74 -5.89 5.91
N TYR A 147 -18.46 -5.73 4.82
CA TYR A 147 -18.64 -4.47 4.08
C TYR A 147 -17.39 -3.89 3.43
N MET A 148 -16.24 -4.59 3.52
CA MET A 148 -15.00 -4.32 2.79
C MET A 148 -14.40 -5.64 2.27
N ALA A 149 -15.22 -6.55 1.82
CA ALA A 149 -14.82 -7.94 1.54
C ALA A 149 -13.69 -8.04 0.51
N THR A 150 -13.86 -7.42 -0.66
CA THR A 150 -12.86 -7.44 -1.74
C THR A 150 -11.56 -6.76 -1.30
N TYR A 151 -11.65 -5.62 -0.61
CA TYR A 151 -10.47 -4.93 -0.10
C TYR A 151 -9.69 -5.79 0.90
N ALA A 152 -10.36 -6.34 1.92
CA ALA A 152 -9.71 -7.19 2.92
C ALA A 152 -9.08 -8.43 2.28
N ALA A 153 -9.80 -9.07 1.35
CA ALA A 153 -9.28 -10.21 0.59
C ALA A 153 -8.05 -9.84 -0.26
N SER A 154 -8.07 -8.66 -0.93
CA SER A 154 -6.93 -8.16 -1.69
C SER A 154 -5.70 -7.96 -0.81
N LYS A 155 -5.87 -7.41 0.40
CA LYS A 155 -4.76 -7.20 1.33
C LYS A 155 -4.28 -8.49 2.00
N ALA A 156 -5.16 -9.47 2.21
CA ALA A 156 -4.78 -10.82 2.64
C ALA A 156 -3.95 -11.55 1.56
N PHE A 157 -4.30 -11.38 0.28
CA PHE A 157 -3.49 -11.84 -0.84
C PHE A 157 -2.08 -11.23 -0.79
N VAL A 158 -1.97 -9.89 -0.68
CA VAL A 158 -0.67 -9.19 -0.61
C VAL A 158 0.17 -9.72 0.54
N ARG A 159 -0.45 -9.97 1.71
CA ARG A 159 0.23 -10.55 2.86
C ARG A 159 0.77 -11.94 2.53
N SER A 160 -0.09 -12.87 2.12
CA SER A 160 0.31 -14.26 1.84
C SER A 160 1.36 -14.36 0.73
N PHE A 161 1.18 -13.60 -0.36
CA PHE A 161 2.14 -13.50 -1.44
C PHE A 161 3.50 -12.99 -0.96
N THR A 162 3.51 -11.93 -0.16
CA THR A 162 4.78 -11.33 0.31
C THR A 162 5.49 -12.25 1.30
N GLU A 163 4.77 -12.87 2.24
CA GLU A 163 5.34 -13.82 3.19
C GLU A 163 6.01 -15.01 2.47
N ALA A 164 5.42 -15.50 1.37
CA ALA A 164 6.00 -16.57 0.56
C ALA A 164 7.29 -16.11 -0.14
N ILE A 165 7.26 -15.00 -0.88
CA ILE A 165 8.43 -14.55 -1.65
C ILE A 165 9.58 -14.03 -0.76
N ILE A 166 9.35 -13.67 0.50
CA ILE A 166 10.41 -13.38 1.47
C ILE A 166 11.37 -14.56 1.53
N GLU A 167 10.86 -15.78 1.72
CA GLU A 167 11.71 -16.98 1.84
C GLU A 167 12.40 -17.33 0.52
N GLU A 168 11.72 -17.17 -0.61
CA GLU A 168 12.29 -17.39 -1.94
C GLU A 168 13.43 -16.41 -2.28
N CYS A 169 13.39 -15.20 -1.73
CA CYS A 169 14.36 -14.16 -2.04
C CYS A 169 15.62 -14.20 -1.15
N LYS A 170 15.57 -14.80 0.03
CA LYS A 170 16.72 -14.90 0.95
C LYS A 170 17.98 -15.49 0.30
N PRO A 171 17.93 -16.62 -0.43
CA PRO A 171 19.11 -17.18 -1.09
C PRO A 171 19.71 -16.26 -2.16
N HIS A 172 18.93 -15.31 -2.66
CA HIS A 172 19.33 -14.36 -3.70
C HIS A 172 19.79 -13.00 -3.15
N GLN A 173 19.87 -12.85 -1.83
CA GLN A 173 20.26 -11.60 -1.16
C GLN A 173 19.39 -10.40 -1.54
N VAL A 174 18.12 -10.63 -1.88
CA VAL A 174 17.12 -9.60 -2.08
C VAL A 174 16.24 -9.53 -0.85
N HIS A 175 16.17 -8.34 -0.25
CA HIS A 175 15.32 -8.11 0.92
C HIS A 175 13.88 -7.84 0.48
N VAL A 176 12.93 -8.61 1.00
CA VAL A 176 11.50 -8.36 0.79
C VAL A 176 10.84 -8.11 2.12
N MET A 177 10.03 -7.05 2.22
CA MET A 177 9.33 -6.67 3.45
C MET A 177 7.83 -6.55 3.23
N LEU A 178 7.07 -7.15 4.12
CA LEU A 178 5.64 -6.90 4.28
C LEU A 178 5.43 -5.75 5.27
N PHE A 179 4.81 -4.67 4.82
CA PHE A 179 4.42 -3.56 5.68
C PHE A 179 2.90 -3.43 5.76
N ALA A 180 2.34 -3.43 6.96
CA ALA A 180 0.89 -3.40 7.18
C ALA A 180 0.47 -2.18 8.01
N PRO A 181 0.07 -1.07 7.37
CA PRO A 181 -0.47 0.09 8.09
C PRO A 181 -1.86 -0.20 8.67
N GLY A 182 -2.17 0.46 9.77
CA GLY A 182 -3.52 0.55 10.33
C GLY A 182 -4.34 1.65 9.66
N LEU A 183 -5.39 2.09 10.37
CA LEU A 183 -6.19 3.24 9.97
C LEU A 183 -5.29 4.47 9.87
N THR A 184 -5.27 5.09 8.69
CA THR A 184 -4.41 6.24 8.40
C THR A 184 -5.24 7.39 7.87
N LYS A 185 -5.02 8.60 8.39
CA LYS A 185 -5.72 9.82 7.98
C LYS A 185 -5.29 10.25 6.57
N THR A 186 -5.94 9.71 5.54
CA THR A 186 -5.66 9.99 4.13
C THR A 186 -6.97 10.18 3.37
N ASN A 187 -6.89 10.68 2.13
CA ASN A 187 -8.03 10.72 1.22
C ASN A 187 -8.38 9.33 0.63
N PHE A 188 -7.87 8.25 1.24
CA PHE A 188 -8.14 6.87 0.82
C PHE A 188 -9.64 6.56 0.82
N ASN A 189 -10.40 7.10 1.79
CA ASN A 189 -11.83 6.89 1.90
C ASN A 189 -12.63 7.53 0.76
N GLU A 190 -12.20 8.71 0.30
CA GLU A 190 -12.83 9.37 -0.87
C GLU A 190 -12.62 8.53 -2.13
N SER A 191 -11.42 8.00 -2.31
CA SER A 191 -11.10 7.13 -3.44
C SER A 191 -11.77 5.75 -3.37
N ALA A 192 -12.13 5.30 -2.18
CA ALA A 192 -12.81 4.04 -1.91
C ALA A 192 -14.34 4.13 -2.02
N GLY A 193 -14.90 5.32 -2.29
CA GLY A 193 -16.35 5.55 -2.27
C GLY A 193 -17.00 5.40 -0.88
N ILE A 194 -16.18 5.37 0.18
CA ILE A 194 -16.62 5.14 1.56
C ILE A 194 -17.33 6.38 2.13
N ASN A 195 -17.12 7.55 1.54
CA ASN A 195 -17.77 8.81 1.93
C ASN A 195 -19.12 9.06 1.24
N ASN A 196 -19.59 8.15 0.37
CA ASN A 196 -20.91 8.23 -0.24
C ASN A 196 -21.99 7.82 0.77
N GLU A 197 -23.25 8.15 0.49
CA GLU A 197 -24.40 7.78 1.36
C GLU A 197 -24.43 6.30 1.77
N LYS A 198 -23.85 5.42 0.95
CA LYS A 198 -23.73 3.98 1.21
C LYS A 198 -22.56 3.57 2.12
N GLY A 199 -21.59 4.46 2.37
CA GLY A 199 -20.36 4.17 3.13
C GLY A 199 -20.12 5.07 4.35
N VAL A 200 -21.02 6.03 4.64
CA VAL A 200 -20.84 7.06 5.70
C VAL A 200 -20.54 6.45 7.07
N GLY A 201 -21.16 5.31 7.41
CA GLY A 201 -20.91 4.63 8.68
C GLY A 201 -19.49 4.07 8.86
N LEU A 202 -18.80 3.81 7.74
CA LEU A 202 -17.44 3.28 7.73
C LEU A 202 -16.39 4.39 7.86
N SER A 203 -16.69 5.60 7.39
CA SER A 203 -15.77 6.73 7.40
C SER A 203 -15.47 7.26 8.81
N SER A 204 -16.40 7.11 9.76
CA SER A 204 -16.22 7.58 11.14
C SER A 204 -15.05 6.93 11.87
N ASP A 205 -14.65 5.70 11.49
CA ASP A 205 -13.55 4.99 12.12
C ASP A 205 -12.17 5.58 11.77
N TYR A 206 -12.06 6.30 10.64
CA TYR A 206 -10.81 6.90 10.20
C TYR A 206 -10.45 8.21 10.90
N GLN A 207 -11.41 8.81 11.62
CA GLN A 207 -11.17 10.03 12.41
C GLN A 207 -11.00 9.75 13.92
N THR A 208 -10.86 8.49 14.31
CA THR A 208 -10.68 8.13 15.72
C THR A 208 -9.30 8.52 16.25
N ALA A 209 -9.18 8.67 17.56
CA ALA A 209 -7.91 8.91 18.27
C ALA A 209 -6.86 7.76 18.06
N THR A 210 -7.23 6.70 17.35
CA THR A 210 -6.38 5.54 17.07
C THR A 210 -5.79 5.55 15.68
N SER A 211 -6.22 6.47 14.79
CA SER A 211 -5.68 6.56 13.41
C SER A 211 -4.36 7.33 13.41
N GLN A 212 -3.38 6.80 12.66
CA GLN A 212 -2.09 7.45 12.45
C GLN A 212 -2.16 8.48 11.32
N THR A 213 -1.29 9.48 11.35
CA THR A 213 -1.04 10.34 10.19
C THR A 213 -0.17 9.60 9.14
N PRO A 214 -0.22 10.01 7.86
CA PRO A 214 0.69 9.47 6.84
C PRO A 214 2.17 9.58 7.24
N ASP A 215 2.55 10.68 7.89
CA ASP A 215 3.93 10.92 8.32
C ASP A 215 4.38 9.94 9.42
N GLU A 216 3.53 9.64 10.41
CA GLU A 216 3.80 8.63 11.44
C GLU A 216 3.94 7.23 10.84
N VAL A 217 3.08 6.89 9.87
CA VAL A 217 3.16 5.60 9.16
C VAL A 217 4.44 5.50 8.34
N ALA A 218 4.80 6.56 7.62
CA ALA A 218 6.05 6.64 6.86
C ALA A 218 7.28 6.52 7.75
N GLU A 219 7.29 7.19 8.90
CA GLU A 219 8.36 7.10 9.89
C GLU A 219 8.56 5.65 10.39
N GLU A 220 7.47 4.94 10.70
CA GLU A 220 7.55 3.54 11.12
C GLU A 220 8.02 2.63 9.98
N LEU A 221 7.62 2.90 8.71
CA LEU A 221 8.11 2.17 7.54
C LEU A 221 9.62 2.32 7.40
N ILE A 222 10.12 3.56 7.46
CA ILE A 222 11.56 3.83 7.35
C ILE A 222 12.35 3.17 8.47
N LYS A 223 11.87 3.26 9.72
CA LYS A 223 12.51 2.57 10.85
C LYS A 223 12.54 1.05 10.69
N ALA A 224 11.48 0.48 10.13
CA ALA A 224 11.42 -0.95 9.86
C ALA A 224 12.38 -1.36 8.73
N LEU A 225 12.50 -0.54 7.69
CA LEU A 225 13.45 -0.70 6.59
C LEU A 225 14.90 -0.63 7.10
N ASP A 226 15.24 0.41 7.86
CA ASP A 226 16.58 0.60 8.44
C ASP A 226 16.98 -0.56 9.39
N ALA A 227 16.01 -1.16 10.04
CA ALA A 227 16.20 -2.33 10.91
C ALA A 227 16.16 -3.67 10.17
N ASN A 228 16.12 -3.68 8.83
CA ASN A 228 16.03 -4.87 7.97
C ASN A 228 14.91 -5.85 8.38
N LYS A 229 13.75 -5.33 8.79
CA LYS A 229 12.62 -6.17 9.16
C LYS A 229 11.95 -6.77 7.93
N TYR A 230 11.66 -8.06 7.97
CA TYR A 230 10.85 -8.73 6.94
C TYR A 230 9.35 -8.45 7.08
N PHE A 231 8.91 -8.08 8.27
CA PHE A 231 7.53 -7.83 8.59
C PHE A 231 7.37 -6.71 9.61
N HIS A 232 6.45 -5.77 9.35
CA HIS A 232 6.10 -4.74 10.31
C HIS A 232 4.64 -4.29 10.20
N ILE A 233 3.94 -4.23 11.34
CA ILE A 233 2.63 -3.59 11.47
C ILE A 233 2.83 -2.22 12.08
N SER A 234 2.32 -1.17 11.43
CA SER A 234 2.38 0.20 11.95
C SER A 234 1.40 0.41 13.12
N GLY A 235 1.86 1.11 14.13
CA GLY A 235 1.12 1.39 15.36
C GLY A 235 1.13 0.25 16.39
N SER A 236 1.44 0.59 17.65
CA SER A 236 1.52 -0.40 18.74
C SER A 236 0.17 -1.09 19.02
N ARG A 237 -0.92 -0.33 18.95
CA ARG A 237 -2.29 -0.85 19.11
C ARG A 237 -2.66 -1.83 18.01
N ASN A 238 -2.26 -1.55 16.77
CA ASN A 238 -2.49 -2.44 15.63
C ASN A 238 -1.71 -3.75 15.79
N ARG A 239 -0.46 -3.69 16.26
CA ARG A 239 0.34 -4.88 16.56
C ARG A 239 -0.32 -5.76 17.63
N PHE A 240 -0.87 -5.13 18.69
CA PHE A 240 -1.60 -5.87 19.70
C PHE A 240 -2.89 -6.48 19.14
N GLY A 241 -3.67 -5.71 18.39
CA GLY A 241 -4.90 -6.19 17.74
C GLY A 241 -4.66 -7.35 16.78
N ALA A 242 -3.59 -7.30 15.99
CA ALA A 242 -3.22 -8.39 15.08
C ALA A 242 -2.86 -9.69 15.85
N LYS A 243 -2.16 -9.58 16.98
CA LYS A 243 -1.86 -10.74 17.85
C LYS A 243 -3.13 -11.35 18.44
N LEU A 244 -4.06 -10.51 18.89
CA LEU A 244 -5.34 -10.98 19.42
C LEU A 244 -6.19 -11.64 18.32
N ALA A 245 -6.23 -11.06 17.13
CA ALA A 245 -6.95 -11.61 15.99
C ALA A 245 -6.41 -12.98 15.54
N ALA A 246 -5.13 -13.22 15.71
CA ALA A 246 -4.51 -14.51 15.35
C ALA A 246 -4.97 -15.68 16.24
N ILE A 247 -5.53 -15.40 17.43
CA ILE A 247 -5.97 -16.42 18.39
C ILE A 247 -7.48 -16.67 18.26
N LEU A 248 -8.25 -15.68 17.79
CA LEU A 248 -9.69 -15.76 17.70
C LEU A 248 -10.14 -16.39 16.37
N PRO A 249 -11.19 -17.23 16.36
CA PRO A 249 -11.78 -17.73 15.12
C PRO A 249 -12.29 -16.58 14.24
N ASN A 250 -11.94 -16.62 12.96
CA ASN A 250 -12.36 -15.60 11.98
C ASN A 250 -13.88 -15.39 11.94
N THR A 251 -14.67 -16.44 12.18
CA THR A 251 -16.13 -16.37 12.24
C THR A 251 -16.64 -15.49 13.38
N ILE A 252 -15.98 -15.50 14.53
CA ILE A 252 -16.33 -14.67 15.68
C ILE A 252 -16.00 -13.21 15.37
N ILE A 253 -14.80 -12.95 14.82
CA ILE A 253 -14.35 -11.62 14.42
C ILE A 253 -15.32 -11.04 13.38
N ALA A 254 -15.64 -11.80 12.33
CA ALA A 254 -16.55 -11.37 11.29
C ALA A 254 -17.96 -11.02 11.82
N ARG A 255 -18.51 -11.84 12.71
CA ARG A 255 -19.83 -11.57 13.33
C ARG A 255 -19.83 -10.29 14.14
N PHE A 256 -18.78 -10.08 14.96
CA PHE A 256 -18.65 -8.87 15.79
C PHE A 256 -18.52 -7.60 14.93
N MET A 257 -17.65 -7.65 13.92
CA MET A 257 -17.47 -6.53 12.99
C MET A 257 -18.73 -6.25 12.18
N ALA A 258 -19.41 -7.29 11.67
CA ALA A 258 -20.65 -7.13 10.95
C ALA A 258 -21.75 -6.45 11.80
N ALA A 259 -21.89 -6.84 13.06
CA ALA A 259 -22.83 -6.21 13.99
C ALA A 259 -22.51 -4.72 14.20
N SER A 260 -21.24 -4.38 14.38
CA SER A 260 -20.78 -3.00 14.53
C SER A 260 -21.08 -2.15 13.28
N TYR A 261 -20.79 -2.68 12.08
CA TYR A 261 -21.04 -1.96 10.83
C TYR A 261 -22.53 -1.82 10.51
N ARG A 262 -23.37 -2.85 10.75
CA ARG A 262 -24.82 -2.76 10.57
C ARG A 262 -25.43 -1.66 11.42
N LYS A 263 -25.01 -1.55 12.69
CA LYS A 263 -25.45 -0.47 13.58
C LYS A 263 -25.08 0.91 13.03
N LYS A 264 -23.87 1.08 12.45
CA LYS A 264 -23.43 2.33 11.84
C LYS A 264 -24.16 2.68 10.55
N LEU A 265 -24.55 1.68 9.77
CA LEU A 265 -25.30 1.87 8.53
C LEU A 265 -26.80 2.09 8.75
N GLY A 266 -27.26 2.10 9.99
CA GLY A 266 -28.67 2.30 10.32
C GLY A 266 -29.62 1.18 9.86
N GLN A 267 -29.07 0.01 9.54
CA GLN A 267 -29.83 -1.11 8.96
C GLN A 267 -30.62 -1.93 9.98
N PHE A 268 -30.46 -1.65 11.27
CA PHE A 268 -31.27 -2.28 12.35
C PHE A 268 -31.46 -1.29 13.50
N ASN A 269 -32.66 -0.77 13.62
CA ASN A 269 -33.21 -0.28 14.89
C ASN A 269 -33.91 -1.44 15.57
#